data_d6fca4b58b3cb83a172ab65691af1768
#
_entry.id   d6fca4b58b3cb83a172ab65691af1768
#
_cell.length_a   1.000
_cell.length_b   1.000
_cell.length_c   1.000
_cell.angle_alpha   90.00
_cell.angle_beta   90.00
_cell.angle_gamma   90.00
#
_symmetry.space_group_name_H-M   'P 1'
#
loop_
_entity.id
_entity.type
_entity.pdbx_description
1 polymer ?
#
loop_
_entity_poly.entity_id
_entity_poly.type
_entity_poly.pdbx_seq_one_letter_code
_entity_poly.pdbx_strand_id
1 'polypeptide(L)'
;MIVGEKHYICIVMNINRLSKSVIIKTYYDMKFKICLFLLSISFLFSCNQEHLSTYNFDEKILFIENDPHLYLSKIDTTGFPQIRNGKEATDFILSALTLNYVNNDCYPSKEQLQKSIRIFKTEKLVQQQLEAQYLLAGVYRKEKDLTNEVHVIEEAIYLANQEDDKEWLFYLYSYLGDMYINQFNMFQFVKYLTLANQCIKDVPLADMSISTKIQLAKNLLYTGNYNESYEILEELEYNVGKNNTYYNDIKRLLGVVLYKMNQLDSSIEKLNDALATEKSMSHLFTCHSILTYCYYTKNDLVKAEQHKILAKECDTDDEIRLSEIEFYTLCAEFAKTNHNLEEQIHYLDKVKEGYTSVLNYNSGQSLDEAIQSYTRIHEKRMFNKQIATYRYILTGFLLIVCIWLIVYIRIRKKQVYKILALQRQIDSLENLRNIKDEVKGFIMRDFEIAKKIAVLRNTQQVQSAKFLKDLEKHNIIEGNDLLTMNWEQFYKDIDLSFDGFYSKLAKAYPTLNEKELQLCCMLMSGFKTDEIAAIWMNSVFSVHKYKTNVRKKINAQEGANIIAFLSEKLPLQ
;
A
#
# COMPACT_ATOMS: atom_id res chain seq x y z
N MET A 1 -77.42 -2.21 32.18
CA MET A 1 -76.04 -2.80 32.08
C MET A 1 -75.51 -2.87 30.67
N ILE A 2 -76.24 -2.51 29.62
CA ILE A 2 -75.78 -2.60 28.22
C ILE A 2 -75.24 -1.27 27.63
N VAL A 3 -75.52 -0.15 28.32
CA VAL A 3 -75.11 1.20 27.84
C VAL A 3 -73.62 1.56 28.25
N GLY A 4 -73.10 0.93 29.31
CA GLY A 4 -71.75 1.18 29.82
C GLY A 4 -70.66 0.51 28.96
N GLU A 5 -70.89 -0.67 28.40
CA GLU A 5 -69.90 -1.40 27.60
C GLU A 5 -69.63 -0.75 26.23
N LYS A 6 -70.68 -0.18 25.59
CA LYS A 6 -70.44 0.53 24.30
C LYS A 6 -69.63 1.81 24.45
N HIS A 7 -69.75 2.50 25.58
CA HIS A 7 -68.93 3.71 25.83
C HIS A 7 -67.46 3.37 26.14
N TYR A 8 -67.23 2.27 26.85
CA TYR A 8 -65.89 1.81 27.18
C TYR A 8 -65.11 1.32 25.93
N ILE A 9 -65.79 0.59 25.05
CA ILE A 9 -65.20 0.13 23.77
C ILE A 9 -64.88 1.30 22.85
N CYS A 10 -65.73 2.36 22.79
CA CYS A 10 -65.47 3.55 21.99
C CYS A 10 -64.27 4.36 22.52
N ILE A 11 -64.08 4.43 23.83
CA ILE A 11 -62.93 5.14 24.45
C ILE A 11 -61.64 4.38 24.21
N VAL A 12 -61.62 3.05 24.36
CA VAL A 12 -60.46 2.20 24.10
C VAL A 12 -60.08 2.20 22.61
N MET A 13 -61.07 2.16 21.70
CA MET A 13 -60.80 2.27 20.26
C MET A 13 -60.29 3.65 19.83
N ASN A 14 -60.75 4.74 20.46
CA ASN A 14 -60.24 6.10 20.19
C ASN A 14 -58.83 6.32 20.76
N ILE A 15 -58.51 5.76 21.92
CA ILE A 15 -57.14 5.85 22.50
C ILE A 15 -56.16 5.03 21.64
N ASN A 16 -56.55 3.85 21.14
CA ASN A 16 -55.71 3.07 20.22
C ASN A 16 -55.53 3.72 18.84
N ARG A 17 -56.56 4.46 18.35
CA ARG A 17 -56.44 5.22 17.09
C ARG A 17 -55.54 6.45 17.24
N LEU A 18 -55.61 7.17 18.35
CA LEU A 18 -54.75 8.33 18.67
C LEU A 18 -53.30 7.90 18.92
N SER A 19 -53.07 6.75 19.60
CA SER A 19 -51.73 6.24 19.83
C SER A 19 -51.05 5.75 18.52
N LYS A 20 -51.81 5.07 17.63
CA LYS A 20 -51.29 4.68 16.31
C LYS A 20 -50.97 5.88 15.42
N SER A 21 -51.82 6.92 15.39
CA SER A 21 -51.55 8.11 14.56
C SER A 21 -50.33 8.92 15.06
N VAL A 22 -50.10 9.00 16.36
CA VAL A 22 -48.94 9.67 16.97
C VAL A 22 -47.66 8.86 16.73
N ILE A 23 -47.71 7.53 16.81
CA ILE A 23 -46.58 6.66 16.54
C ILE A 23 -46.20 6.70 15.05
N ILE A 24 -47.19 6.70 14.16
CA ILE A 24 -46.96 6.81 12.71
C ILE A 24 -46.36 8.18 12.36
N LYS A 25 -46.90 9.26 12.93
CA LYS A 25 -46.38 10.63 12.69
C LYS A 25 -44.97 10.81 13.21
N THR A 26 -44.63 10.29 14.40
CA THR A 26 -43.25 10.33 14.93
C THR A 26 -42.30 9.43 14.13
N TYR A 27 -42.77 8.30 13.57
CA TYR A 27 -41.96 7.43 12.72
C TYR A 27 -41.64 8.10 11.36
N TYR A 28 -42.60 8.77 10.74
CA TYR A 28 -42.39 9.51 9.50
C TYR A 28 -41.51 10.75 9.72
N ASP A 29 -41.69 11.47 10.83
CA ASP A 29 -40.84 12.63 11.19
C ASP A 29 -39.37 12.21 11.46
N MET A 30 -39.18 11.05 12.06
CA MET A 30 -37.85 10.48 12.30
C MET A 30 -37.19 9.97 10.99
N LYS A 31 -37.94 9.31 10.10
CA LYS A 31 -37.45 8.92 8.77
C LYS A 31 -37.08 10.14 7.93
N PHE A 32 -37.89 11.18 7.94
CA PHE A 32 -37.64 12.42 7.21
C PHE A 32 -36.37 13.12 7.71
N LYS A 33 -36.17 13.17 9.04
CA LYS A 33 -34.95 13.76 9.64
C LYS A 33 -33.70 12.91 9.37
N ILE A 34 -33.82 11.59 9.33
CA ILE A 34 -32.71 10.69 8.94
C ILE A 34 -32.39 10.86 7.45
N CYS A 35 -33.42 10.95 6.58
CA CYS A 35 -33.20 11.23 5.16
C CYS A 35 -32.55 12.59 4.90
N LEU A 36 -32.96 13.64 5.63
CA LEU A 36 -32.36 14.97 5.56
C LEU A 36 -30.91 14.97 6.07
N PHE A 37 -30.60 14.18 7.10
CA PHE A 37 -29.25 14.03 7.63
C PHE A 37 -28.36 13.23 6.66
N LEU A 38 -28.88 12.18 6.04
CA LEU A 38 -28.17 11.41 5.00
C LEU A 38 -27.97 12.24 3.71
N LEU A 39 -28.94 13.07 3.34
CA LEU A 39 -28.80 14.04 2.25
C LEU A 39 -27.77 15.14 2.57
N SER A 40 -27.70 15.64 3.81
CA SER A 40 -26.68 16.61 4.20
C SER A 40 -25.28 15.99 4.21
N ILE A 41 -25.15 14.72 4.56
CA ILE A 41 -23.88 13.97 4.45
C ILE A 41 -23.51 13.75 2.98
N SER A 42 -24.45 13.41 2.10
CA SER A 42 -24.17 13.28 0.67
C SER A 42 -23.82 14.62 0.01
N PHE A 43 -24.37 15.75 0.48
CA PHE A 43 -23.95 17.09 0.04
C PHE A 43 -22.56 17.49 0.55
N LEU A 44 -22.13 16.99 1.72
CA LEU A 44 -20.76 17.21 2.22
C LEU A 44 -19.71 16.36 1.46
N PHE A 45 -20.13 15.25 0.82
CA PHE A 45 -19.28 14.45 -0.06
C PHE A 45 -19.41 14.82 -1.55
N SER A 46 -20.39 15.62 -1.93
CA SER A 46 -20.52 16.22 -3.26
C SER A 46 -19.88 17.61 -3.28
N CYS A 47 -18.64 17.73 -2.81
CA CYS A 47 -17.77 18.73 -3.37
C CYS A 47 -17.49 18.26 -4.80
N ASN A 48 -18.15 18.87 -5.77
CA ASN A 48 -17.69 18.91 -7.13
C ASN A 48 -16.23 19.35 -7.09
N GLN A 49 -15.32 18.38 -7.23
CA GLN A 49 -14.06 18.69 -7.87
C GLN A 49 -14.48 19.13 -9.28
N GLU A 50 -14.60 20.46 -9.50
CA GLU A 50 -14.23 20.98 -10.76
C GLU A 50 -12.84 20.39 -11.02
N HIS A 51 -12.74 19.44 -11.94
CA HIS A 51 -11.51 19.13 -12.60
C HIS A 51 -11.02 20.51 -13.09
N LEU A 52 -10.09 21.11 -12.33
CA LEU A 52 -9.23 22.11 -12.89
C LEU A 52 -8.79 21.49 -14.21
N SER A 53 -9.21 22.14 -15.29
CA SER A 53 -8.88 21.76 -16.66
C SER A 53 -7.47 21.23 -16.61
N THR A 54 -7.29 19.99 -17.00
CA THR A 54 -6.02 19.34 -17.17
C THR A 54 -5.13 20.33 -17.88
N TYR A 55 -4.34 21.05 -17.10
CA TYR A 55 -3.22 21.83 -17.60
C TYR A 55 -2.45 20.79 -18.37
N ASN A 56 -2.34 20.97 -19.69
CA ASN A 56 -1.85 19.94 -20.59
C ASN A 56 -0.34 19.77 -20.28
N PHE A 57 -0.06 19.13 -19.15
CA PHE A 57 1.28 18.97 -18.57
C PHE A 57 2.13 18.14 -19.51
N ASP A 58 1.56 17.05 -20.02
CA ASP A 58 2.23 16.14 -20.93
C ASP A 58 2.54 16.79 -22.28
N GLU A 59 1.62 17.61 -22.83
CA GLU A 59 1.92 18.39 -24.04
C GLU A 59 3.06 19.40 -23.84
N LYS A 60 3.17 19.98 -22.65
CA LYS A 60 4.25 20.91 -22.35
C LYS A 60 5.59 20.19 -22.19
N ILE A 61 5.61 19.01 -21.57
CA ILE A 61 6.82 18.16 -21.50
C ILE A 61 7.23 17.78 -22.92
N LEU A 62 6.32 17.30 -23.74
CA LEU A 62 6.62 16.96 -25.14
C LEU A 62 7.17 18.15 -25.91
N PHE A 63 6.64 19.36 -25.68
CA PHE A 63 7.15 20.57 -26.30
C PHE A 63 8.57 20.90 -25.85
N ILE A 64 8.87 20.74 -24.53
CA ILE A 64 10.21 20.95 -23.97
C ILE A 64 11.20 19.92 -24.53
N GLU A 65 10.82 18.66 -24.62
CA GLU A 65 11.68 17.60 -25.20
C GLU A 65 12.03 17.88 -26.66
N ASN A 66 11.08 18.42 -27.45
CA ASN A 66 11.31 18.73 -28.86
C ASN A 66 12.19 19.98 -29.08
N ASP A 67 12.02 21.03 -28.29
CA ASP A 67 12.85 22.26 -28.38
C ASP A 67 12.91 23.01 -27.04
N PRO A 68 13.81 22.63 -26.13
CA PRO A 68 13.95 23.26 -24.81
C PRO A 68 14.44 24.71 -24.90
N HIS A 69 15.23 25.06 -25.92
CA HIS A 69 15.68 26.43 -26.11
C HIS A 69 14.54 27.38 -26.47
N LEU A 70 13.60 26.92 -27.32
CA LEU A 70 12.41 27.68 -27.66
C LEU A 70 11.50 27.85 -26.43
N TYR A 71 11.39 26.83 -25.59
CA TYR A 71 10.61 26.92 -24.34
C TYR A 71 11.26 27.92 -23.37
N LEU A 72 12.59 27.87 -23.16
CA LEU A 72 13.33 28.84 -22.34
C LEU A 72 13.15 30.28 -22.81
N SER A 73 13.10 30.52 -24.10
CA SER A 73 12.88 31.87 -24.64
C SER A 73 11.51 32.47 -24.28
N LYS A 74 10.56 31.64 -23.88
CA LYS A 74 9.18 32.01 -23.51
C LYS A 74 8.97 32.12 -22.00
N ILE A 75 9.94 31.68 -21.19
CA ILE A 75 9.87 31.75 -19.72
C ILE A 75 10.65 32.99 -19.26
N ASP A 76 10.07 33.69 -18.29
CA ASP A 76 10.80 34.74 -17.57
C ASP A 76 11.79 34.09 -16.59
N THR A 77 13.05 33.99 -16.97
CA THR A 77 14.12 33.35 -16.18
C THR A 77 14.70 34.27 -15.10
N THR A 78 14.18 35.47 -14.91
CA THR A 78 14.73 36.44 -13.95
C THR A 78 14.50 36.10 -12.48
N GLY A 79 13.76 35.05 -12.20
CA GLY A 79 13.60 34.46 -10.88
C GLY A 79 12.55 33.36 -10.88
N PHE A 80 12.83 32.25 -10.23
CA PHE A 80 11.81 31.24 -9.99
C PHE A 80 10.66 31.86 -9.18
N PRO A 81 9.40 31.77 -9.65
CA PRO A 81 8.28 32.38 -8.96
C PRO A 81 8.15 31.82 -7.54
N GLN A 82 7.62 32.64 -6.63
CA GLN A 82 7.25 32.15 -5.30
C GLN A 82 6.16 31.10 -5.47
N ILE A 83 6.48 29.84 -5.18
CA ILE A 83 5.55 28.72 -5.32
C ILE A 83 4.47 28.82 -4.26
N ARG A 84 3.20 29.10 -4.66
CA ARG A 84 2.06 29.28 -3.75
C ARG A 84 0.93 28.29 -4.02
N ASN A 85 0.81 27.82 -5.26
CA ASN A 85 -0.27 26.96 -5.74
C ASN A 85 0.26 25.96 -6.78
N GLY A 86 -0.59 25.01 -7.19
CA GLY A 86 -0.23 23.96 -8.14
C GLY A 86 0.22 24.47 -9.49
N LYS A 87 -0.36 25.57 -9.99
CA LYS A 87 0.04 26.17 -11.25
C LYS A 87 1.48 26.71 -11.20
N GLU A 88 1.81 27.50 -10.18
CA GLU A 88 3.16 28.06 -9.99
C GLU A 88 4.19 26.94 -9.72
N ALA A 89 3.78 25.88 -8.99
CA ALA A 89 4.60 24.70 -8.79
C ALA A 89 4.84 23.94 -10.11
N THR A 90 3.81 23.81 -10.97
CA THR A 90 3.93 23.16 -12.28
C THR A 90 4.86 23.96 -13.21
N ASP A 91 4.67 25.28 -13.29
CA ASP A 91 5.54 26.15 -14.09
C ASP A 91 7.00 26.10 -13.60
N PHE A 92 7.22 25.96 -12.28
CA PHE A 92 8.55 25.74 -11.70
C PHE A 92 9.17 24.40 -12.15
N ILE A 93 8.43 23.29 -12.09
CA ILE A 93 8.91 21.97 -12.52
C ILE A 93 9.26 21.96 -14.00
N LEU A 94 8.39 22.52 -14.85
CA LEU A 94 8.64 22.62 -16.29
C LEU A 94 9.89 23.45 -16.59
N SER A 95 10.10 24.54 -15.84
CA SER A 95 11.31 25.36 -15.97
C SER A 95 12.56 24.60 -15.52
N ALA A 96 12.45 23.83 -14.43
CA ALA A 96 13.54 22.99 -13.92
C ALA A 96 13.94 21.89 -14.91
N LEU A 97 12.95 21.20 -15.51
CA LEU A 97 13.16 20.21 -16.57
C LEU A 97 13.85 20.83 -17.77
N THR A 98 13.36 22.00 -18.22
CA THR A 98 13.94 22.69 -19.38
C THR A 98 15.40 23.06 -19.13
N LEU A 99 15.72 23.58 -17.94
CA LEU A 99 17.10 23.91 -17.56
C LEU A 99 17.98 22.66 -17.49
N ASN A 100 17.44 21.55 -17.01
CA ASN A 100 18.17 20.28 -16.96
C ASN A 100 18.49 19.76 -18.37
N TYR A 101 17.56 19.88 -19.32
CA TYR A 101 17.79 19.51 -20.71
C TYR A 101 18.79 20.42 -21.45
N VAL A 102 18.83 21.71 -21.10
CA VAL A 102 19.75 22.67 -21.75
C VAL A 102 21.16 22.67 -21.14
N ASN A 103 21.22 22.57 -19.82
CA ASN A 103 22.45 22.65 -19.04
C ASN A 103 22.56 21.39 -18.20
N ASN A 104 22.94 20.26 -18.77
CA ASN A 104 23.14 19.02 -18.04
C ASN A 104 23.71 19.28 -16.63
N ASP A 105 23.02 18.83 -15.56
CA ASP A 105 23.34 19.04 -14.14
C ASP A 105 22.81 20.32 -13.45
N CYS A 106 21.94 21.09 -14.06
CA CYS A 106 21.27 22.18 -13.36
C CYS A 106 20.05 21.66 -12.59
N TYR A 107 20.26 21.21 -11.37
CA TYR A 107 19.15 20.79 -10.51
C TYR A 107 18.54 21.98 -9.77
N PRO A 108 17.19 22.01 -9.62
CA PRO A 108 16.52 23.05 -8.86
C PRO A 108 16.78 22.89 -7.35
N SER A 109 16.44 23.93 -6.58
CA SER A 109 16.58 23.90 -5.12
C SER A 109 15.73 22.78 -4.49
N LYS A 110 16.33 22.01 -3.59
CA LYS A 110 15.70 20.93 -2.83
C LYS A 110 14.45 21.41 -2.09
N GLU A 111 14.52 22.57 -1.45
CA GLU A 111 13.42 23.16 -0.69
C GLU A 111 12.23 23.49 -1.58
N GLN A 112 12.50 24.00 -2.80
CA GLN A 112 11.44 24.32 -3.78
C GLN A 112 10.78 23.06 -4.32
N LEU A 113 11.55 22.00 -4.62
CA LEU A 113 11.01 20.70 -5.02
C LEU A 113 10.13 20.09 -3.92
N GLN A 114 10.61 20.07 -2.68
CA GLN A 114 9.84 19.57 -1.54
C GLN A 114 8.56 20.38 -1.30
N LYS A 115 8.59 21.69 -1.55
CA LYS A 115 7.41 22.55 -1.46
C LYS A 115 6.41 22.22 -2.56
N SER A 116 6.89 22.07 -3.81
CA SER A 116 6.07 21.68 -4.95
C SER A 116 5.37 20.34 -4.72
N ILE A 117 6.10 19.33 -4.24
CA ILE A 117 5.56 17.99 -3.91
C ILE A 117 4.44 18.09 -2.87
N ARG A 118 4.59 18.94 -1.83
CA ARG A 118 3.52 19.14 -0.83
C ARG A 118 2.27 19.75 -1.43
N ILE A 119 2.42 20.73 -2.33
CA ILE A 119 1.31 21.37 -3.04
C ILE A 119 0.62 20.36 -3.96
N PHE A 120 1.37 19.64 -4.79
CA PHE A 120 0.82 18.62 -5.69
C PHE A 120 0.06 17.53 -4.95
N LYS A 121 0.59 17.08 -3.81
CA LYS A 121 -0.09 16.12 -2.93
C LYS A 121 -1.42 16.66 -2.39
N THR A 122 -1.49 17.95 -2.05
CA THR A 122 -2.71 18.59 -1.54
C THR A 122 -3.73 18.77 -2.65
N GLU A 123 -3.28 19.18 -3.84
CA GLU A 123 -4.12 19.44 -5.02
C GLU A 123 -4.36 18.19 -5.87
N LYS A 124 -3.78 17.03 -5.49
CA LYS A 124 -3.89 15.73 -6.19
C LYS A 124 -3.38 15.76 -7.64
N LEU A 125 -2.33 16.51 -7.89
CA LEU A 125 -1.68 16.61 -9.19
C LEU A 125 -0.58 15.52 -9.27
N VAL A 126 -1.00 14.30 -9.60
CA VAL A 126 -0.16 13.08 -9.47
C VAL A 126 1.02 13.11 -10.43
N GLN A 127 0.82 13.42 -11.71
CA GLN A 127 1.89 13.44 -12.71
C GLN A 127 2.99 14.45 -12.34
N GLN A 128 2.59 15.66 -11.94
CA GLN A 128 3.52 16.70 -11.51
C GLN A 128 4.23 16.31 -10.21
N GLN A 129 3.55 15.54 -9.32
CA GLN A 129 4.16 15.04 -8.10
C GLN A 129 5.24 14.01 -8.41
N LEU A 130 4.98 13.06 -9.30
CA LEU A 130 5.94 12.02 -9.72
C LEU A 130 7.17 12.65 -10.37
N GLU A 131 6.96 13.61 -11.28
CA GLU A 131 8.04 14.35 -11.93
C GLU A 131 8.91 15.11 -10.91
N ALA A 132 8.26 15.81 -9.97
CA ALA A 132 8.99 16.53 -8.91
C ALA A 132 9.77 15.59 -7.97
N GLN A 133 9.22 14.39 -7.69
CA GLN A 133 9.92 13.37 -6.91
C GLN A 133 11.12 12.80 -7.67
N TYR A 134 10.98 12.55 -8.97
CA TYR A 134 12.07 12.08 -9.82
C TYR A 134 13.23 13.09 -9.87
N LEU A 135 12.93 14.38 -10.05
CA LEU A 135 13.92 15.47 -9.98
C LEU A 135 14.57 15.57 -8.60
N LEU A 136 13.79 15.43 -7.52
CA LEU A 136 14.30 15.48 -6.16
C LEU A 136 15.24 14.31 -5.85
N ALA A 137 14.97 13.13 -6.40
CA ALA A 137 15.87 11.99 -6.29
C ALA A 137 17.22 12.29 -6.96
N GLY A 138 17.23 12.95 -8.13
CA GLY A 138 18.45 13.42 -8.80
C GLY A 138 19.26 14.41 -7.94
N VAL A 139 18.57 15.31 -7.21
CA VAL A 139 19.24 16.22 -6.26
C VAL A 139 19.92 15.44 -5.13
N TYR A 140 19.22 14.47 -4.52
CA TYR A 140 19.79 13.64 -3.46
C TYR A 140 20.96 12.78 -3.96
N ARG A 141 20.89 12.28 -5.21
CA ARG A 141 22.00 11.57 -5.86
C ARG A 141 23.25 12.45 -5.92
N LYS A 142 23.09 13.72 -6.35
CA LYS A 142 24.20 14.69 -6.41
C LYS A 142 24.76 15.04 -5.02
N GLU A 143 23.89 15.09 -4.02
CA GLU A 143 24.29 15.29 -2.61
C GLU A 143 24.89 14.02 -1.97
N LYS A 144 24.91 12.87 -2.67
CA LYS A 144 25.30 11.54 -2.16
C LYS A 144 24.46 11.07 -0.96
N ASP A 145 23.23 11.54 -0.88
CA ASP A 145 22.27 11.18 0.19
C ASP A 145 21.41 9.99 -0.25
N LEU A 146 22.01 8.80 -0.23
CA LEU A 146 21.38 7.55 -0.66
C LEU A 146 20.05 7.27 0.08
N THR A 147 20.00 7.57 1.38
CA THR A 147 18.81 7.29 2.19
C THR A 147 17.60 8.09 1.71
N ASN A 148 17.77 9.38 1.48
CA ASN A 148 16.68 10.23 1.03
C ASN A 148 16.37 10.01 -0.46
N GLU A 149 17.36 9.68 -1.28
CA GLU A 149 17.18 9.28 -2.69
C GLU A 149 16.26 8.06 -2.78
N VAL A 150 16.56 6.99 -2.05
CA VAL A 150 15.74 5.78 -1.99
C VAL A 150 14.34 6.10 -1.46
N HIS A 151 14.24 6.89 -0.39
CA HIS A 151 12.96 7.22 0.20
C HIS A 151 12.02 7.91 -0.80
N VAL A 152 12.53 8.84 -1.57
CA VAL A 152 11.73 9.58 -2.56
C VAL A 152 11.32 8.66 -3.73
N ILE A 153 12.23 7.82 -4.23
CA ILE A 153 11.93 6.87 -5.31
C ILE A 153 10.89 5.83 -4.86
N GLU A 154 11.03 5.28 -3.67
CA GLU A 154 10.06 4.30 -3.13
C GLU A 154 8.68 4.94 -2.85
N GLU A 155 8.62 6.20 -2.39
CA GLU A 155 7.35 6.94 -2.30
C GLU A 155 6.72 7.16 -3.68
N ALA A 156 7.52 7.45 -4.72
CA ALA A 156 7.05 7.60 -6.09
C ALA A 156 6.53 6.25 -6.65
N ILE A 157 7.25 5.13 -6.43
CA ILE A 157 6.81 3.79 -6.82
C ILE A 157 5.47 3.45 -6.15
N TYR A 158 5.33 3.76 -4.86
CA TYR A 158 4.08 3.53 -4.15
C TYR A 158 2.93 4.33 -4.78
N LEU A 159 3.15 5.60 -5.11
CA LEU A 159 2.16 6.46 -5.74
C LEU A 159 1.79 5.96 -7.14
N ALA A 160 2.78 5.65 -7.99
CA ALA A 160 2.57 5.13 -9.34
C ALA A 160 1.81 3.79 -9.33
N ASN A 161 2.09 2.91 -8.34
CA ASN A 161 1.30 1.68 -8.14
C ASN A 161 -0.15 1.95 -7.74
N GLN A 162 -0.43 2.99 -6.94
CA GLN A 162 -1.80 3.35 -6.55
C GLN A 162 -2.63 3.85 -7.75
N GLU A 163 -1.99 4.53 -8.67
CA GLU A 163 -2.63 5.10 -9.86
C GLU A 163 -2.60 4.14 -11.08
N ASP A 164 -2.00 2.96 -10.94
CA ASP A 164 -1.74 1.97 -12.02
C ASP A 164 -0.96 2.57 -13.19
N ASP A 165 -0.06 3.52 -12.89
CA ASP A 165 0.75 4.23 -13.87
C ASP A 165 1.98 3.42 -14.26
N LYS A 166 1.84 2.65 -15.33
CA LYS A 166 2.87 1.71 -15.80
C LYS A 166 4.09 2.42 -16.39
N GLU A 167 3.90 3.60 -16.98
CA GLU A 167 4.99 4.37 -17.57
C GLU A 167 5.89 4.95 -16.46
N TRP A 168 5.31 5.52 -15.41
CA TRP A 168 6.10 5.94 -14.25
C TRP A 168 6.76 4.77 -13.53
N LEU A 169 6.10 3.64 -13.37
CA LEU A 169 6.73 2.44 -12.79
C LEU A 169 7.93 1.98 -13.62
N PHE A 170 7.84 2.06 -14.95
CA PHE A 170 8.95 1.76 -15.83
C PHE A 170 10.17 2.67 -15.56
N TYR A 171 9.97 4.00 -15.49
CA TYR A 171 11.06 4.93 -15.19
C TYR A 171 11.65 4.72 -13.80
N LEU A 172 10.81 4.53 -12.80
CA LEU A 172 11.26 4.39 -11.40
C LEU A 172 12.02 3.08 -11.17
N TYR A 173 11.58 1.97 -11.77
CA TYR A 173 12.36 0.72 -11.72
C TYR A 173 13.65 0.81 -12.52
N SER A 174 13.68 1.50 -13.66
CA SER A 174 14.91 1.78 -14.38
C SER A 174 15.88 2.60 -13.54
N TYR A 175 15.38 3.61 -12.82
CA TYR A 175 16.16 4.42 -11.89
C TYR A 175 16.77 3.58 -10.75
N LEU A 176 16.00 2.67 -10.15
CA LEU A 176 16.54 1.73 -9.15
C LEU A 176 17.62 0.82 -9.75
N GLY A 177 17.44 0.38 -10.99
CA GLY A 177 18.48 -0.33 -11.72
C GLY A 177 19.75 0.50 -11.79
N ASP A 178 19.67 1.76 -12.23
CA ASP A 178 20.82 2.67 -12.31
C ASP A 178 21.48 2.92 -10.93
N MET A 179 20.72 2.85 -9.83
CA MET A 179 21.31 2.90 -8.49
C MET A 179 22.14 1.64 -8.18
N TYR A 180 21.65 0.47 -8.57
CA TYR A 180 22.36 -0.79 -8.32
C TYR A 180 23.61 -0.96 -9.17
N ILE A 181 23.65 -0.46 -10.42
CA ILE A 181 24.87 -0.51 -11.23
C ILE A 181 25.98 0.34 -10.62
N ASN A 182 25.63 1.48 -10.02
CA ASN A 182 26.58 2.32 -9.29
C ASN A 182 27.15 1.63 -8.04
N GLN A 183 26.45 0.62 -7.52
CA GLN A 183 26.93 -0.26 -6.45
C GLN A 183 27.57 -1.56 -6.97
N PHE A 184 27.75 -1.71 -8.28
CA PHE A 184 28.27 -2.91 -8.95
C PHE A 184 27.44 -4.19 -8.67
N ASN A 185 26.19 -4.04 -8.26
CA ASN A 185 25.28 -5.16 -8.08
C ASN A 185 24.56 -5.47 -9.40
N MET A 186 25.29 -6.15 -10.30
CA MET A 186 24.77 -6.50 -11.64
C MET A 186 23.51 -7.36 -11.59
N PHE A 187 23.38 -8.21 -10.57
CA PHE A 187 22.20 -9.07 -10.43
C PHE A 187 20.94 -8.25 -10.17
N GLN A 188 20.97 -7.34 -9.21
CA GLN A 188 19.84 -6.46 -8.93
C GLN A 188 19.59 -5.46 -10.06
N PHE A 189 20.65 -4.94 -10.68
CA PHE A 189 20.55 -4.08 -11.86
C PHE A 189 19.71 -4.74 -12.95
N VAL A 190 20.08 -5.91 -13.44
CA VAL A 190 19.35 -6.64 -14.50
C VAL A 190 17.92 -6.99 -14.05
N LYS A 191 17.74 -7.38 -12.78
CA LYS A 191 16.42 -7.66 -12.22
C LYS A 191 15.49 -6.44 -12.30
N TYR A 192 15.95 -5.27 -11.88
CA TYR A 192 15.10 -4.07 -11.89
C TYR A 192 14.83 -3.57 -13.33
N LEU A 193 15.80 -3.67 -14.25
CA LEU A 193 15.55 -3.37 -15.67
C LEU A 193 14.52 -4.34 -16.28
N THR A 194 14.57 -5.61 -15.89
CA THR A 194 13.58 -6.60 -16.33
C THR A 194 12.18 -6.26 -15.81
N LEU A 195 12.07 -5.86 -14.52
CA LEU A 195 10.81 -5.40 -13.93
C LEU A 195 10.29 -4.15 -14.64
N ALA A 196 11.16 -3.18 -14.93
CA ALA A 196 10.81 -1.99 -15.68
C ALA A 196 10.20 -2.37 -17.05
N ASN A 197 10.90 -3.17 -17.85
CA ASN A 197 10.42 -3.58 -19.17
C ASN A 197 9.08 -4.34 -19.10
N GLN A 198 8.84 -5.10 -18.02
CA GLN A 198 7.55 -5.77 -17.80
C GLN A 198 6.39 -4.79 -17.59
N CYS A 199 6.63 -3.62 -17.01
CA CYS A 199 5.57 -2.62 -16.79
C CYS A 199 4.97 -2.12 -18.09
N ILE A 200 5.76 -1.93 -19.14
CA ILE A 200 5.34 -1.38 -20.43
C ILE A 200 5.23 -2.44 -21.54
N LYS A 201 5.34 -3.71 -21.22
CA LYS A 201 5.33 -4.80 -22.20
C LYS A 201 4.11 -4.80 -23.11
N ASP A 202 2.96 -4.43 -22.56
CA ASP A 202 1.68 -4.43 -23.27
C ASP A 202 1.36 -3.07 -23.91
N VAL A 203 2.23 -2.07 -23.78
CA VAL A 203 2.07 -0.75 -24.38
C VAL A 203 2.65 -0.78 -25.79
N PRO A 204 1.87 -0.45 -26.85
CA PRO A 204 2.40 -0.40 -28.20
C PRO A 204 3.50 0.64 -28.32
N LEU A 205 4.57 0.32 -29.04
CA LEU A 205 5.68 1.27 -29.26
C LEU A 205 5.20 2.61 -29.88
N ALA A 206 4.18 2.57 -30.73
CA ALA A 206 3.62 3.77 -31.36
C ALA A 206 3.04 4.77 -30.33
N ASP A 207 2.55 4.26 -29.21
CA ASP A 207 1.92 5.08 -28.15
C ASP A 207 2.92 5.58 -27.11
N MET A 208 4.18 5.11 -27.15
CA MET A 208 5.23 5.53 -26.22
C MET A 208 5.83 6.87 -26.63
N SER A 209 6.18 7.69 -25.63
CA SER A 209 6.96 8.92 -25.82
C SER A 209 8.37 8.61 -26.35
N ILE A 210 9.06 9.61 -26.90
CA ILE A 210 10.45 9.48 -27.35
C ILE A 210 11.34 9.08 -26.18
N SER A 211 11.17 9.73 -25.03
CA SER A 211 11.92 9.43 -23.79
C SER A 211 11.71 7.99 -23.32
N THR A 212 10.48 7.50 -23.34
CA THR A 212 10.16 6.11 -22.97
C THR A 212 10.82 5.11 -23.93
N LYS A 213 10.76 5.35 -25.25
CA LYS A 213 11.42 4.51 -26.26
C LYS A 213 12.93 4.46 -26.05
N ILE A 214 13.57 5.62 -25.79
CA ILE A 214 15.02 5.69 -25.52
C ILE A 214 15.38 4.92 -24.25
N GLN A 215 14.64 5.11 -23.18
CA GLN A 215 14.89 4.38 -21.92
C GLN A 215 14.67 2.87 -22.10
N LEU A 216 13.64 2.46 -22.87
CA LEU A 216 13.42 1.06 -23.21
C LEU A 216 14.59 0.49 -24.02
N ALA A 217 15.05 1.18 -25.05
CA ALA A 217 16.20 0.76 -25.86
C ALA A 217 17.46 0.63 -25.00
N LYS A 218 17.68 1.56 -24.06
CA LYS A 218 18.79 1.51 -23.08
C LYS A 218 18.65 0.29 -22.16
N ASN A 219 17.47 0.01 -21.62
CA ASN A 219 17.24 -1.16 -20.78
C ASN A 219 17.46 -2.48 -21.56
N LEU A 220 17.01 -2.55 -22.80
CA LEU A 220 17.21 -3.69 -23.69
C LEU A 220 18.69 -3.90 -24.00
N LEU A 221 19.45 -2.84 -24.26
CA LEU A 221 20.89 -2.89 -24.45
C LEU A 221 21.58 -3.51 -23.22
N TYR A 222 21.26 -3.08 -22.02
CA TYR A 222 21.87 -3.59 -20.78
C TYR A 222 21.40 -5.02 -20.42
N THR A 223 20.23 -5.42 -20.85
CA THR A 223 19.74 -6.79 -20.67
C THR A 223 20.18 -7.76 -21.77
N GLY A 224 20.94 -7.28 -22.74
CA GLY A 224 21.51 -8.08 -23.84
C GLY A 224 20.63 -8.27 -25.07
N ASN A 225 19.46 -7.61 -25.10
CA ASN A 225 18.52 -7.66 -26.23
C ASN A 225 18.89 -6.62 -27.31
N TYR A 226 20.09 -6.78 -27.88
CA TYR A 226 20.68 -5.78 -28.78
C TYR A 226 19.86 -5.53 -30.04
N ASN A 227 19.25 -6.57 -30.64
CA ASN A 227 18.48 -6.41 -31.88
C ASN A 227 17.24 -5.53 -31.67
N GLU A 228 16.46 -5.80 -30.60
CA GLU A 228 15.28 -4.99 -30.28
C GLU A 228 15.66 -3.55 -29.93
N SER A 229 16.76 -3.36 -29.18
CA SER A 229 17.30 -2.04 -28.88
C SER A 229 17.68 -1.28 -30.14
N TYR A 230 18.32 -1.94 -31.10
CA TYR A 230 18.73 -1.37 -32.39
C TYR A 230 17.49 -0.93 -33.19
N GLU A 231 16.48 -1.78 -33.33
CA GLU A 231 15.27 -1.50 -34.10
C GLU A 231 14.54 -0.24 -33.57
N ILE A 232 14.41 -0.11 -32.26
CA ILE A 232 13.80 1.06 -31.62
C ILE A 232 14.62 2.34 -31.89
N LEU A 233 15.93 2.26 -31.74
CA LEU A 233 16.81 3.42 -31.93
C LEU A 233 16.92 3.83 -33.41
N GLU A 234 16.89 2.89 -34.33
CA GLU A 234 16.88 3.16 -35.77
C GLU A 234 15.58 3.86 -36.19
N GLU A 235 14.42 3.42 -35.70
CA GLU A 235 13.14 4.12 -35.89
C GLU A 235 13.18 5.55 -35.34
N LEU A 236 13.76 5.73 -34.15
CA LEU A 236 13.89 7.04 -33.53
C LEU A 236 14.84 7.95 -34.31
N GLU A 237 15.96 7.43 -34.79
CA GLU A 237 16.91 8.20 -35.63
C GLU A 237 16.24 8.77 -36.88
N TYR A 238 15.34 8.00 -37.49
CA TYR A 238 14.60 8.42 -38.68
C TYR A 238 13.56 9.53 -38.38
N ASN A 239 12.90 9.40 -37.21
CA ASN A 239 11.74 10.25 -36.89
C ASN A 239 12.09 11.50 -36.07
N VAL A 240 13.25 11.51 -35.37
CA VAL A 240 13.61 12.59 -34.45
C VAL A 240 14.48 13.65 -35.14
N GLY A 241 14.04 14.90 -35.08
CA GLY A 241 14.76 16.03 -35.67
C GLY A 241 16.01 16.42 -34.84
N LYS A 242 16.97 17.10 -35.52
CA LYS A 242 18.24 17.52 -34.92
C LYS A 242 18.13 18.48 -33.73
N ASN A 243 17.02 19.18 -33.58
CA ASN A 243 16.75 20.12 -32.49
C ASN A 243 16.19 19.43 -31.23
N ASN A 244 15.80 18.16 -31.35
CA ASN A 244 15.29 17.40 -30.22
C ASN A 244 16.40 17.13 -29.20
N THR A 245 16.06 17.20 -27.92
CA THR A 245 16.98 16.98 -26.80
C THR A 245 17.71 15.65 -26.85
N TYR A 246 17.04 14.63 -27.37
CA TYR A 246 17.52 13.25 -27.41
C TYR A 246 18.31 12.89 -28.68
N TYR A 247 18.45 13.81 -29.62
CA TYR A 247 19.10 13.49 -30.90
C TYR A 247 20.50 12.91 -30.74
N ASN A 248 21.34 13.52 -29.88
CA ASN A 248 22.68 13.03 -29.61
C ASN A 248 22.68 11.71 -28.83
N ASP A 249 21.75 11.54 -27.89
CA ASP A 249 21.60 10.30 -27.13
C ASP A 249 21.24 9.13 -28.05
N ILE A 250 20.33 9.34 -28.98
CA ILE A 250 19.95 8.32 -29.98
C ILE A 250 21.18 7.90 -30.78
N LYS A 251 21.94 8.84 -31.31
CA LYS A 251 23.18 8.58 -32.08
C LYS A 251 24.21 7.81 -31.25
N ARG A 252 24.45 8.26 -30.03
CA ARG A 252 25.39 7.63 -29.10
C ARG A 252 24.95 6.21 -28.76
N LEU A 253 23.67 6.01 -28.40
CA LEU A 253 23.14 4.67 -28.07
C LEU A 253 23.19 3.74 -29.26
N LEU A 254 22.87 4.21 -30.49
CA LEU A 254 23.06 3.42 -31.73
C LEU A 254 24.50 2.98 -31.87
N GLY A 255 25.47 3.88 -31.67
CA GLY A 255 26.87 3.54 -31.71
C GLY A 255 27.24 2.47 -30.69
N VAL A 256 26.72 2.57 -29.45
CA VAL A 256 26.96 1.58 -28.38
C VAL A 256 26.32 0.20 -28.74
N VAL A 257 25.08 0.18 -29.22
CA VAL A 257 24.40 -1.06 -29.63
C VAL A 257 25.13 -1.74 -30.78
N LEU A 258 25.51 -1.00 -31.82
CA LEU A 258 26.27 -1.51 -32.95
C LEU A 258 27.62 -2.09 -32.53
N TYR A 259 28.29 -1.43 -31.58
CA TYR A 259 29.51 -1.96 -30.96
C TYR A 259 29.25 -3.32 -30.28
N LYS A 260 28.19 -3.43 -29.45
CA LYS A 260 27.81 -4.69 -28.79
C LYS A 260 27.41 -5.78 -29.79
N MET A 261 26.88 -5.42 -30.97
CA MET A 261 26.58 -6.32 -32.09
C MET A 261 27.82 -6.62 -32.95
N ASN A 262 29.01 -6.14 -32.60
CA ASN A 262 30.27 -6.28 -33.33
C ASN A 262 30.24 -5.66 -34.75
N GLN A 263 29.37 -4.67 -34.98
CA GLN A 263 29.30 -3.92 -36.24
C GLN A 263 30.17 -2.64 -36.13
N LEU A 264 31.47 -2.83 -36.10
CA LEU A 264 32.44 -1.80 -35.72
C LEU A 264 32.42 -0.57 -36.65
N ASP A 265 32.28 -0.75 -37.97
CA ASP A 265 32.28 0.37 -38.92
C ASP A 265 31.06 1.27 -38.73
N SER A 266 29.87 0.69 -38.61
CA SER A 266 28.66 1.44 -38.35
C SER A 266 28.70 2.09 -36.97
N SER A 267 29.23 1.41 -35.94
CA SER A 267 29.45 2.01 -34.62
C SER A 267 30.33 3.23 -34.68
N ILE A 268 31.48 3.17 -35.39
CA ILE A 268 32.38 4.30 -35.58
C ILE A 268 31.67 5.48 -36.25
N GLU A 269 30.86 5.23 -37.28
CA GLU A 269 30.10 6.28 -37.97
C GLU A 269 29.14 6.99 -36.98
N LYS A 270 28.29 6.21 -36.29
CA LYS A 270 27.28 6.79 -35.37
C LYS A 270 27.90 7.54 -34.19
N LEU A 271 28.99 7.01 -33.62
CA LEU A 271 29.70 7.69 -32.52
C LEU A 271 30.39 8.98 -32.95
N ASN A 272 30.97 9.02 -34.16
CA ASN A 272 31.52 10.26 -34.72
C ASN A 272 30.43 11.31 -35.01
N ASP A 273 29.25 10.87 -35.48
CA ASP A 273 28.09 11.74 -35.64
C ASP A 273 27.65 12.35 -34.29
N ALA A 274 27.60 11.52 -33.23
CA ALA A 274 27.26 11.99 -31.89
C ALA A 274 28.29 13.00 -31.37
N LEU A 275 29.60 12.75 -31.56
CA LEU A 275 30.67 13.62 -31.13
C LEU A 275 30.63 15.01 -31.78
N ALA A 276 30.03 15.17 -32.95
CA ALA A 276 30.01 16.43 -33.67
C ALA A 276 29.30 17.57 -32.91
N THR A 277 28.36 17.23 -32.04
CA THR A 277 27.50 18.18 -31.30
C THR A 277 27.43 17.92 -29.81
N GLU A 278 28.01 16.82 -29.31
CA GLU A 278 27.98 16.44 -27.90
C GLU A 278 28.80 17.41 -27.03
N LYS A 279 28.27 17.72 -25.84
CA LYS A 279 28.91 18.64 -24.88
C LYS A 279 29.10 18.00 -23.50
N SER A 280 28.38 16.93 -23.20
CA SER A 280 28.49 16.23 -21.92
C SER A 280 29.80 15.45 -21.84
N MET A 281 30.63 15.75 -20.85
CA MET A 281 31.92 15.08 -20.66
C MET A 281 31.75 13.56 -20.47
N SER A 282 30.74 13.13 -19.77
CA SER A 282 30.42 11.70 -19.57
C SER A 282 30.04 11.00 -20.90
N HIS A 283 29.28 11.67 -21.76
CA HIS A 283 28.93 11.14 -23.08
C HIS A 283 30.14 11.13 -24.04
N LEU A 284 30.94 12.20 -24.02
CA LEU A 284 32.22 12.28 -24.77
C LEU A 284 33.16 11.14 -24.34
N PHE A 285 33.31 10.93 -23.03
CA PHE A 285 34.09 9.81 -22.50
C PHE A 285 33.60 8.46 -23.06
N THR A 286 32.30 8.21 -23.01
CA THR A 286 31.69 6.95 -23.52
C THR A 286 31.98 6.77 -25.02
N CYS A 287 31.79 7.82 -25.83
CA CYS A 287 32.03 7.75 -27.26
C CYS A 287 33.52 7.46 -27.55
N HIS A 288 34.43 8.22 -26.94
CA HIS A 288 35.85 8.03 -27.14
C HIS A 288 36.38 6.69 -26.64
N SER A 289 35.86 6.19 -25.53
CA SER A 289 36.21 4.87 -24.99
C SER A 289 35.83 3.75 -25.95
N ILE A 290 34.62 3.79 -26.52
CA ILE A 290 34.16 2.76 -27.47
C ILE A 290 34.92 2.90 -28.81
N LEU A 291 35.18 4.12 -29.30
CA LEU A 291 35.97 4.35 -30.49
C LEU A 291 37.40 3.82 -30.31
N THR A 292 38.01 3.99 -29.12
CA THR A 292 39.32 3.40 -28.80
C THR A 292 39.26 1.88 -29.00
N TYR A 293 38.26 1.22 -28.48
CA TYR A 293 38.07 -0.23 -28.67
C TYR A 293 37.87 -0.62 -30.14
N CYS A 294 36.98 0.09 -30.86
CA CYS A 294 36.67 -0.19 -32.24
C CYS A 294 37.94 -0.07 -33.13
N TYR A 295 38.71 1.02 -32.98
CA TYR A 295 39.93 1.22 -33.76
C TYR A 295 41.04 0.25 -33.35
N TYR A 296 41.16 -0.07 -32.06
CA TYR A 296 42.10 -1.09 -31.59
C TYR A 296 41.78 -2.46 -32.21
N THR A 297 40.51 -2.88 -32.19
CA THR A 297 40.07 -4.18 -32.77
C THR A 297 40.28 -4.22 -34.29
N LYS A 298 40.16 -3.07 -34.97
CA LYS A 298 40.48 -2.91 -36.41
C LYS A 298 41.97 -2.78 -36.70
N ASN A 299 42.83 -2.83 -35.70
CA ASN A 299 44.27 -2.65 -35.78
C ASN A 299 44.69 -1.25 -36.30
N ASP A 300 43.84 -0.22 -36.18
CA ASP A 300 44.15 1.18 -36.43
C ASP A 300 44.68 1.81 -35.13
N LEU A 301 45.93 1.47 -34.79
CA LEU A 301 46.56 1.86 -33.52
C LEU A 301 46.71 3.38 -33.36
N VAL A 302 46.83 4.11 -34.46
CA VAL A 302 46.98 5.57 -34.44
C VAL A 302 45.70 6.24 -33.96
N LYS A 303 44.57 5.86 -34.57
CA LYS A 303 43.26 6.41 -34.15
C LYS A 303 42.87 5.89 -32.78
N ALA A 304 43.15 4.63 -32.45
CA ALA A 304 42.90 4.09 -31.12
C ALA A 304 43.63 4.94 -30.05
N GLU A 305 44.90 5.29 -30.25
CA GLU A 305 45.65 6.12 -29.33
C GLU A 305 45.10 7.55 -29.24
N GLN A 306 44.70 8.15 -30.36
CA GLN A 306 44.04 9.47 -30.35
C GLN A 306 42.77 9.48 -29.51
N HIS A 307 41.86 8.52 -29.71
CA HIS A 307 40.64 8.46 -28.95
C HIS A 307 40.89 8.09 -27.49
N LYS A 308 41.91 7.27 -27.19
CA LYS A 308 42.31 6.98 -25.80
C LYS A 308 42.72 8.26 -25.05
N ILE A 309 43.48 9.14 -25.69
CA ILE A 309 43.89 10.44 -25.10
C ILE A 309 42.65 11.31 -24.87
N LEU A 310 41.78 11.45 -25.87
CA LEU A 310 40.55 12.23 -25.76
C LEU A 310 39.61 11.70 -24.68
N ALA A 311 39.48 10.38 -24.53
CA ALA A 311 38.73 9.80 -23.44
C ALA A 311 39.28 10.22 -22.06
N LYS A 312 40.58 10.17 -21.87
CA LYS A 312 41.25 10.63 -20.63
C LYS A 312 41.01 12.11 -20.33
N GLU A 313 40.99 12.96 -21.35
CA GLU A 313 40.72 14.40 -21.19
C GLU A 313 39.26 14.67 -20.74
N CYS A 314 38.34 13.75 -21.02
CA CYS A 314 36.95 13.82 -20.57
C CYS A 314 36.72 13.24 -19.17
N ASP A 315 37.75 12.61 -18.57
CA ASP A 315 37.70 12.04 -17.21
C ASP A 315 37.91 13.18 -16.18
N THR A 316 36.78 13.77 -15.75
CA THR A 316 36.78 14.95 -14.87
C THR A 316 36.29 14.66 -13.46
N ASP A 317 35.81 13.45 -13.18
CA ASP A 317 35.23 13.09 -11.89
C ASP A 317 36.22 12.39 -10.96
N ASP A 318 36.19 12.75 -9.68
CA ASP A 318 36.96 12.10 -8.60
C ASP A 318 36.49 10.66 -8.31
N GLU A 319 35.41 10.20 -8.92
CA GLU A 319 34.80 8.86 -8.71
C GLU A 319 34.88 8.02 -9.99
N ILE A 320 35.59 6.90 -9.91
CA ILE A 320 35.73 5.96 -11.04
C ILE A 320 34.43 5.18 -11.22
N ARG A 321 33.86 5.30 -12.41
CA ARG A 321 32.63 4.57 -12.84
C ARG A 321 32.99 3.21 -13.43
N LEU A 322 32.00 2.31 -13.53
CA LEU A 322 32.22 0.99 -14.15
C LEU A 322 32.75 1.10 -15.59
N SER A 323 32.24 2.04 -16.38
CA SER A 323 32.72 2.32 -17.74
C SER A 323 34.19 2.73 -17.79
N GLU A 324 34.67 3.41 -16.78
CA GLU A 324 36.07 3.82 -16.64
C GLU A 324 36.95 2.63 -16.26
N ILE A 325 36.49 1.75 -15.38
CA ILE A 325 37.21 0.52 -15.05
C ILE A 325 37.38 -0.37 -16.31
N GLU A 326 36.28 -0.50 -17.11
CA GLU A 326 36.33 -1.22 -18.39
C GLU A 326 37.31 -0.56 -19.36
N PHE A 327 37.26 0.76 -19.46
CA PHE A 327 38.17 1.53 -20.30
C PHE A 327 39.66 1.40 -19.87
N TYR A 328 39.95 1.54 -18.58
CA TYR A 328 41.34 1.38 -18.10
C TYR A 328 41.83 -0.06 -18.22
N THR A 329 40.93 -1.07 -18.10
CA THR A 329 41.25 -2.47 -18.41
C THR A 329 41.67 -2.62 -19.87
N LEU A 330 40.92 -2.04 -20.80
CA LEU A 330 41.30 -2.02 -22.22
C LEU A 330 42.64 -1.29 -22.45
N CYS A 331 42.86 -0.15 -21.81
CA CYS A 331 44.13 0.59 -21.91
C CYS A 331 45.32 -0.25 -21.39
N ALA A 332 45.14 -1.02 -20.33
CA ALA A 332 46.17 -1.93 -19.82
C ALA A 332 46.49 -3.07 -20.82
N GLU A 333 45.47 -3.63 -21.49
CA GLU A 333 45.67 -4.62 -22.55
C GLU A 333 46.39 -4.01 -23.76
N PHE A 334 46.02 -2.80 -24.14
CA PHE A 334 46.67 -2.07 -25.22
C PHE A 334 48.16 -1.80 -24.90
N ALA A 335 48.48 -1.31 -23.70
CA ALA A 335 49.84 -1.10 -23.25
C ALA A 335 50.66 -2.40 -23.22
N LYS A 336 50.02 -3.52 -22.81
CA LYS A 336 50.61 -4.86 -22.84
C LYS A 336 50.99 -5.28 -24.28
N THR A 337 50.08 -5.05 -25.25
CA THR A 337 50.34 -5.39 -26.65
C THR A 337 51.48 -4.58 -27.25
N ASN A 338 51.62 -3.31 -26.83
CA ASN A 338 52.70 -2.41 -27.22
C ASN A 338 53.99 -2.63 -26.43
N HIS A 339 54.04 -3.65 -25.57
CA HIS A 339 55.19 -3.92 -24.69
C HIS A 339 55.59 -2.76 -23.76
N ASN A 340 54.66 -1.87 -23.44
CA ASN A 340 54.85 -0.74 -22.52
C ASN A 340 54.45 -1.12 -21.09
N LEU A 341 55.35 -1.73 -20.35
CA LEU A 341 55.09 -2.24 -19.01
C LEU A 341 54.75 -1.13 -18.01
N GLU A 342 55.36 0.04 -18.13
CA GLU A 342 55.10 1.18 -17.23
C GLU A 342 53.67 1.67 -17.38
N GLU A 343 53.23 1.87 -18.59
CA GLU A 343 51.84 2.28 -18.89
C GLU A 343 50.84 1.20 -18.50
N GLN A 344 51.17 -0.09 -18.69
CA GLN A 344 50.33 -1.20 -18.27
C GLN A 344 50.10 -1.19 -16.74
N ILE A 345 51.17 -1.03 -15.97
CA ILE A 345 51.07 -0.97 -14.50
C ILE A 345 50.23 0.23 -14.07
N HIS A 346 50.46 1.40 -14.68
CA HIS A 346 49.66 2.60 -14.40
C HIS A 346 48.14 2.36 -14.57
N TYR A 347 47.72 1.74 -15.66
CA TYR A 347 46.29 1.46 -15.88
C TYR A 347 45.75 0.39 -14.96
N LEU A 348 46.52 -0.65 -14.64
CA LEU A 348 46.12 -1.65 -13.65
C LEU A 348 45.94 -1.08 -12.25
N ASP A 349 46.78 -0.07 -11.88
CA ASP A 349 46.58 0.67 -10.63
C ASP A 349 45.30 1.48 -10.66
N LYS A 350 44.97 2.13 -11.80
CA LYS A 350 43.66 2.80 -11.97
C LYS A 350 42.48 1.85 -11.86
N VAL A 351 42.53 0.66 -12.45
CA VAL A 351 41.52 -0.40 -12.30
C VAL A 351 41.40 -0.81 -10.84
N LYS A 352 42.49 -0.99 -10.12
CA LYS A 352 42.50 -1.32 -8.70
C LYS A 352 41.92 -0.19 -7.85
N GLU A 353 42.27 1.07 -8.13
CA GLU A 353 41.67 2.25 -7.46
C GLU A 353 40.15 2.25 -7.65
N GLY A 354 39.67 2.00 -8.89
CA GLY A 354 38.27 1.91 -9.21
C GLY A 354 37.53 0.86 -8.39
N TYR A 355 38.01 -0.40 -8.39
CA TYR A 355 37.43 -1.43 -7.56
C TYR A 355 37.48 -1.14 -6.05
N THR A 356 38.56 -0.47 -5.60
CA THR A 356 38.67 -0.08 -4.19
C THR A 356 37.66 1.01 -3.81
N SER A 357 37.46 1.98 -4.70
CA SER A 357 36.43 3.04 -4.52
C SER A 357 35.02 2.44 -4.42
N VAL A 358 34.71 1.44 -5.25
CA VAL A 358 33.47 0.70 -5.21
C VAL A 358 33.27 -0.05 -3.90
N LEU A 359 34.30 -0.76 -3.45
CA LEU A 359 34.27 -1.49 -2.17
C LEU A 359 34.06 -0.53 -1.00
N ASN A 360 34.72 0.63 -1.02
CA ASN A 360 34.57 1.66 0.00
C ASN A 360 33.16 2.30 -0.02
N TYR A 361 32.63 2.58 -1.20
CA TYR A 361 31.25 3.09 -1.35
C TYR A 361 30.23 2.10 -0.79
N ASN A 362 30.38 0.81 -1.10
CA ASN A 362 29.49 -0.24 -0.60
C ASN A 362 29.65 -0.53 0.91
N SER A 363 30.78 -0.14 1.53
CA SER A 363 30.97 -0.31 2.98
C SER A 363 30.23 0.72 3.83
N GLY A 364 29.76 1.83 3.23
CA GLY A 364 29.13 2.93 3.96
C GLY A 364 27.64 2.69 4.24
N GLN A 365 26.88 2.38 3.22
CA GLN A 365 25.45 2.09 3.33
C GLN A 365 24.99 1.30 2.09
N SER A 366 24.47 0.08 2.25
CA SER A 366 23.98 -0.67 1.11
C SER A 366 22.61 -0.15 0.66
N LEU A 367 22.38 -0.13 -0.65
CA LEU A 367 21.08 0.22 -1.22
C LEU A 367 19.96 -0.69 -0.67
N ASP A 368 20.28 -1.98 -0.47
CA ASP A 368 19.33 -2.93 0.12
C ASP A 368 18.96 -2.56 1.56
N GLU A 369 19.91 -2.06 2.38
CA GLU A 369 19.63 -1.56 3.72
C GLU A 369 18.75 -0.30 3.69
N ALA A 370 19.01 0.62 2.76
CA ALA A 370 18.19 1.82 2.58
C ALA A 370 16.76 1.46 2.16
N ILE A 371 16.59 0.55 1.20
CA ILE A 371 15.27 0.04 0.78
C ILE A 371 14.56 -0.67 1.93
N GLN A 372 15.25 -1.55 2.67
CA GLN A 372 14.67 -2.22 3.83
C GLN A 372 14.28 -1.23 4.94
N SER A 373 15.08 -0.21 5.17
CA SER A 373 14.77 0.83 6.15
C SER A 373 13.51 1.60 5.76
N TYR A 374 13.39 1.98 4.49
CA TYR A 374 12.17 2.59 3.95
C TYR A 374 10.97 1.67 4.12
N THR A 375 11.07 0.41 3.70
CA THR A 375 9.99 -0.57 3.80
C THR A 375 9.48 -0.70 5.24
N ARG A 376 10.38 -0.83 6.22
CA ARG A 376 10.01 -0.89 7.65
C ARG A 376 9.31 0.38 8.12
N ILE A 377 9.81 1.56 7.70
CA ILE A 377 9.20 2.85 8.06
C ILE A 377 7.82 2.98 7.42
N HIS A 378 7.70 2.60 6.14
CA HIS A 378 6.45 2.66 5.39
C HIS A 378 5.40 1.71 5.99
N GLU A 379 5.74 0.45 6.24
CA GLU A 379 4.87 -0.53 6.90
C GLU A 379 4.40 -0.03 8.27
N LYS A 380 5.31 0.53 9.07
CA LYS A 380 4.96 1.12 10.36
C LYS A 380 4.01 2.32 10.22
N ARG A 381 4.22 3.17 9.21
CA ARG A 381 3.31 4.30 8.91
C ARG A 381 1.94 3.79 8.48
N MET A 382 1.88 2.80 7.58
CA MET A 382 0.63 2.19 7.12
C MET A 382 -0.12 1.52 8.26
N PHE A 383 0.57 0.75 9.10
CA PHE A 383 0.00 0.14 10.31
C PHE A 383 -0.57 1.18 11.28
N ASN A 384 0.20 2.25 11.56
CA ASN A 384 -0.28 3.35 12.41
C ASN A 384 -1.50 4.07 11.79
N LYS A 385 -1.53 4.24 10.47
CA LYS A 385 -2.68 4.84 9.76
C LYS A 385 -3.91 3.93 9.86
N GLN A 386 -3.75 2.61 9.72
CA GLN A 386 -4.82 1.65 9.93
C GLN A 386 -5.34 1.68 11.36
N ILE A 387 -4.45 1.67 12.36
CA ILE A 387 -4.84 1.79 13.78
C ILE A 387 -5.60 3.11 14.02
N ALA A 388 -5.12 4.22 13.46
CA ALA A 388 -5.82 5.50 13.56
C ALA A 388 -7.22 5.43 12.95
N THR A 389 -7.36 4.82 11.77
CA THR A 389 -8.66 4.61 11.11
C THR A 389 -9.59 3.75 11.96
N TYR A 390 -9.11 2.62 12.49
CA TYR A 390 -9.90 1.79 13.42
C TYR A 390 -10.28 2.55 14.69
N ARG A 391 -9.39 3.39 15.20
CA ARG A 391 -9.66 4.25 16.37
C ARG A 391 -10.76 5.26 16.08
N TYR A 392 -10.76 5.89 14.89
CA TYR A 392 -11.83 6.79 14.46
C TYR A 392 -13.17 6.06 14.27
N ILE A 393 -13.16 4.87 13.66
CA ILE A 393 -14.35 4.03 13.51
C ILE A 393 -14.91 3.65 14.89
N LEU A 394 -14.04 3.22 15.82
CA LEU A 394 -14.43 2.85 17.18
C LEU A 394 -15.01 4.05 17.95
N THR A 395 -14.37 5.21 17.85
CA THR A 395 -14.89 6.45 18.51
C THR A 395 -16.23 6.87 17.90
N GLY A 396 -16.38 6.78 16.58
CA GLY A 396 -17.66 7.03 15.91
C GLY A 396 -18.75 6.06 16.36
N PHE A 397 -18.44 4.78 16.46
CA PHE A 397 -19.34 3.76 16.97
C PHE A 397 -19.75 4.03 18.43
N LEU A 398 -18.79 4.38 19.30
CA LEU A 398 -19.06 4.75 20.69
C LEU A 398 -19.98 5.97 20.80
N LEU A 399 -19.77 6.99 19.95
CA LEU A 399 -20.65 8.15 19.89
C LEU A 399 -22.07 7.78 19.50
N ILE A 400 -22.23 6.91 18.49
CA ILE A 400 -23.55 6.40 18.07
C ILE A 400 -24.24 5.65 19.22
N VAL A 401 -23.49 4.80 19.93
CA VAL A 401 -24.00 4.06 21.10
C VAL A 401 -24.40 5.03 22.22
N CYS A 402 -23.60 6.04 22.49
CA CYS A 402 -23.94 7.07 23.48
C CYS A 402 -25.21 7.85 23.10
N ILE A 403 -25.35 8.24 21.83
CA ILE A 403 -26.56 8.92 21.33
C ILE A 403 -27.77 7.99 21.50
N TRP A 404 -27.61 6.71 21.11
CA TRP A 404 -28.67 5.72 21.27
C TRP A 404 -29.07 5.49 22.73
N LEU A 405 -28.10 5.44 23.64
CA LEU A 405 -28.34 5.37 25.09
C LEU A 405 -29.11 6.60 25.60
N ILE A 406 -28.72 7.80 25.16
CA ILE A 406 -29.41 9.06 25.55
C ILE A 406 -30.86 9.03 25.05
N VAL A 407 -31.07 8.62 23.81
CA VAL A 407 -32.43 8.46 23.23
C VAL A 407 -33.22 7.41 24.00
N TYR A 408 -32.60 6.27 24.28
CA TYR A 408 -33.23 5.20 25.07
C TYR A 408 -33.62 5.67 26.47
N ILE A 409 -32.72 6.37 27.18
CA ILE A 409 -33.00 6.95 28.51
C ILE A 409 -34.14 7.97 28.44
N ARG A 410 -34.17 8.83 27.39
CA ARG A 410 -35.26 9.78 27.19
C ARG A 410 -36.59 9.10 26.94
N ILE A 411 -36.60 8.06 26.11
CA ILE A 411 -37.80 7.27 25.85
C ILE A 411 -38.27 6.57 27.14
N ARG A 412 -37.36 5.97 27.89
CA ARG A 412 -37.64 5.34 29.18
C ARG A 412 -38.20 6.33 30.20
N LYS A 413 -37.55 7.51 30.35
CA LYS A 413 -38.10 8.58 31.24
C LYS A 413 -39.50 8.99 30.81
N LYS A 414 -39.76 9.15 29.51
CA LYS A 414 -41.08 9.50 28.99
C LYS A 414 -42.12 8.40 29.27
N GLN A 415 -41.71 7.12 29.20
CA GLN A 415 -42.58 6.00 29.59
C GLN A 415 -42.87 5.97 31.09
N VAL A 416 -41.82 6.21 31.93
CA VAL A 416 -42.00 6.28 33.38
C VAL A 416 -42.89 7.43 33.78
N TYR A 417 -42.74 8.63 33.17
CA TYR A 417 -43.68 9.73 33.40
C TYR A 417 -45.13 9.43 32.98
N LYS A 418 -45.30 8.69 31.86
CA LYS A 418 -46.64 8.23 31.45
C LYS A 418 -47.24 7.23 32.43
N ILE A 419 -46.41 6.29 32.93
CA ILE A 419 -46.87 5.33 33.94
C ILE A 419 -47.22 6.03 35.25
N LEU A 420 -46.36 6.96 35.69
CA LEU A 420 -46.65 7.78 36.89
C LEU A 420 -47.92 8.65 36.73
N ALA A 421 -48.14 9.21 35.53
CA ALA A 421 -49.37 9.96 35.25
C ALA A 421 -50.62 9.06 35.24
N LEU A 422 -50.51 7.84 34.64
CA LEU A 422 -51.58 6.85 34.69
C LEU A 422 -51.82 6.32 36.10
N GLN A 423 -50.75 6.12 36.88
CA GLN A 423 -50.84 5.70 38.26
C GLN A 423 -51.53 6.78 39.14
N ARG A 424 -51.23 8.07 38.94
CA ARG A 424 -51.93 9.18 39.57
C ARG A 424 -53.40 9.27 39.16
N GLN A 425 -53.72 8.91 37.89
CA GLN A 425 -55.13 8.82 37.46
C GLN A 425 -55.82 7.60 38.08
N ILE A 426 -55.14 6.48 38.24
CA ILE A 426 -55.66 5.28 38.92
C ILE A 426 -55.83 5.59 40.42
N ASP A 427 -54.83 6.23 41.06
CA ASP A 427 -54.92 6.65 42.48
C ASP A 427 -56.03 7.68 42.73
N SER A 428 -56.36 8.53 41.75
CA SER A 428 -57.51 9.45 41.80
C SER A 428 -58.87 8.74 41.61
N LEU A 429 -58.87 7.51 41.03
CA LEU A 429 -60.06 6.65 40.91
C LEU A 429 -60.20 5.67 42.07
N GLU A 430 -59.32 5.73 43.06
CA GLU A 430 -59.17 4.83 44.20
C GLU A 430 -60.28 4.91 45.26
N ASN A 431 -61.31 5.71 45.05
CA ASN A 431 -62.55 5.69 45.83
C ASN A 431 -63.52 4.52 45.44
N LEU A 432 -63.11 3.64 44.48
CA LEU A 432 -63.86 2.40 44.12
C LEU A 432 -62.99 1.18 44.48
N ARG A 433 -63.23 0.70 45.67
CA ARG A 433 -62.38 -0.20 46.48
C ARG A 433 -62.15 -1.65 46.01
N ASN A 434 -62.68 -2.13 44.88
CA ASN A 434 -62.70 -3.57 44.56
C ASN A 434 -62.07 -4.00 43.23
N ILE A 435 -61.31 -3.17 42.52
CA ILE A 435 -60.72 -3.57 41.22
C ILE A 435 -59.18 -3.57 41.28
N LYS A 436 -58.62 -3.23 42.43
CA LYS A 436 -57.19 -2.88 42.57
C LYS A 436 -56.20 -4.02 42.41
N ASP A 437 -56.52 -5.19 42.88
CA ASP A 437 -55.53 -6.29 42.99
C ASP A 437 -55.44 -7.18 41.73
N GLU A 438 -56.52 -7.35 40.95
CA GLU A 438 -56.50 -8.14 39.71
C GLU A 438 -55.78 -7.43 38.58
N VAL A 439 -55.97 -6.11 38.39
CA VAL A 439 -55.34 -5.32 37.32
C VAL A 439 -53.84 -5.21 37.54
N LYS A 440 -53.37 -5.07 38.78
CA LYS A 440 -51.95 -5.01 39.14
C LYS A 440 -51.24 -6.34 38.84
N GLY A 441 -51.90 -7.45 39.08
CA GLY A 441 -51.42 -8.80 38.76
C GLY A 441 -51.25 -9.03 37.26
N PHE A 442 -52.15 -8.50 36.41
CA PHE A 442 -52.06 -8.60 34.97
C PHE A 442 -50.94 -7.75 34.40
N ILE A 443 -50.77 -6.49 34.83
CA ILE A 443 -49.74 -5.57 34.35
C ILE A 443 -48.33 -6.10 34.72
N MET A 444 -48.14 -6.65 35.92
CA MET A 444 -46.87 -7.22 36.33
C MET A 444 -46.53 -8.49 35.55
N ARG A 445 -47.49 -9.31 35.17
CA ARG A 445 -47.28 -10.51 34.36
C ARG A 445 -46.92 -10.19 32.92
N ASP A 446 -47.52 -9.16 32.34
CA ASP A 446 -47.17 -8.67 30.99
C ASP A 446 -45.77 -8.04 30.96
N PHE A 447 -45.35 -7.34 32.03
CA PHE A 447 -44.00 -6.83 32.19
C PHE A 447 -42.93 -7.94 32.30
N GLU A 448 -43.24 -9.01 33.04
CA GLU A 448 -42.36 -10.18 33.16
C GLU A 448 -42.23 -10.94 31.83
N ILE A 449 -43.32 -11.06 31.06
CA ILE A 449 -43.33 -11.68 29.74
C ILE A 449 -42.52 -10.82 28.74
N ALA A 450 -42.72 -9.50 28.72
CA ALA A 450 -41.99 -8.58 27.87
C ALA A 450 -40.49 -8.59 28.17
N LYS A 451 -40.11 -8.68 29.45
CA LYS A 451 -38.72 -8.77 29.89
C LYS A 451 -38.07 -10.09 29.43
N LYS A 452 -38.77 -11.21 29.56
CA LYS A 452 -38.30 -12.52 29.07
C LYS A 452 -38.17 -12.55 27.54
N ILE A 453 -39.11 -11.96 26.81
CA ILE A 453 -39.02 -11.84 25.34
C ILE A 453 -37.86 -10.94 24.90
N ALA A 454 -37.60 -9.81 25.58
CA ALA A 454 -36.49 -8.91 25.30
C ALA A 454 -35.14 -9.58 25.59
N VAL A 455 -35.00 -10.35 26.66
CA VAL A 455 -33.82 -11.14 26.99
C VAL A 455 -33.59 -12.25 25.97
N LEU A 456 -34.63 -12.97 25.55
CA LEU A 456 -34.56 -14.04 24.54
C LEU A 456 -34.17 -13.50 23.13
N ARG A 457 -34.64 -12.33 22.76
CA ARG A 457 -34.32 -11.70 21.47
C ARG A 457 -32.85 -11.21 21.38
N ASN A 458 -32.27 -10.85 22.52
CA ASN A 458 -30.84 -10.44 22.60
C ASN A 458 -29.88 -11.65 22.72
N THR A 459 -30.35 -12.81 23.19
CA THR A 459 -29.49 -13.98 23.42
C THR A 459 -29.22 -14.79 22.16
N GLN A 460 -30.09 -14.74 21.14
CA GLN A 460 -29.89 -15.54 19.92
C GLN A 460 -28.85 -15.01 18.92
N GLN A 461 -28.47 -13.72 18.97
CA GLN A 461 -27.45 -13.14 18.07
C GLN A 461 -26.06 -12.94 18.72
N VAL A 462 -25.88 -13.19 20.01
CA VAL A 462 -24.69 -12.74 20.75
C VAL A 462 -24.01 -13.87 21.55
N GLN A 463 -24.47 -15.13 21.45
CA GLN A 463 -23.92 -16.20 22.31
C GLN A 463 -22.43 -16.47 22.09
N SER A 464 -21.91 -16.39 20.87
CA SER A 464 -20.48 -16.59 20.61
C SER A 464 -19.60 -15.39 21.02
N ALA A 465 -20.06 -14.16 20.77
CA ALA A 465 -19.30 -12.95 21.11
C ALA A 465 -19.34 -12.64 22.62
N LYS A 466 -20.43 -12.96 23.30
CA LYS A 466 -20.55 -12.79 24.76
C LYS A 466 -19.72 -13.81 25.49
N PHE A 467 -19.70 -15.05 25.03
CA PHE A 467 -18.88 -16.12 25.59
C PHE A 467 -17.39 -15.84 25.43
N LEU A 468 -16.94 -15.36 24.27
CA LEU A 468 -15.54 -14.92 24.06
C LEU A 468 -15.15 -13.77 24.99
N LYS A 469 -16.03 -12.79 25.19
CA LYS A 469 -15.81 -11.67 26.11
C LYS A 469 -15.78 -12.09 27.59
N ASP A 470 -16.60 -13.05 27.96
CA ASP A 470 -16.61 -13.61 29.30
C ASP A 470 -15.38 -14.50 29.57
N LEU A 471 -14.86 -15.20 28.55
CA LEU A 471 -13.59 -15.95 28.62
C LEU A 471 -12.38 -15.00 28.83
N GLU A 472 -12.37 -13.85 28.13
CA GLU A 472 -11.35 -12.81 28.27
C GLU A 472 -11.40 -12.15 29.66
N LYS A 473 -12.59 -11.87 30.17
CA LYS A 473 -12.82 -11.27 31.49
C LYS A 473 -12.42 -12.18 32.66
N HIS A 474 -12.47 -13.48 32.45
CA HIS A 474 -12.13 -14.49 33.48
C HIS A 474 -10.69 -15.03 33.34
N ASN A 475 -9.83 -14.37 32.51
CA ASN A 475 -8.43 -14.78 32.29
C ASN A 475 -8.26 -16.23 31.78
N ILE A 476 -9.24 -16.73 31.02
CA ILE A 476 -9.14 -18.06 30.41
C ILE A 476 -8.24 -18.03 29.17
N ILE A 477 -8.06 -16.83 28.59
CA ILE A 477 -7.15 -16.53 27.48
C ILE A 477 -6.09 -15.56 28.01
N GLU A 478 -4.83 -15.96 28.08
CA GLU A 478 -3.72 -15.13 28.54
C GLU A 478 -2.98 -14.48 27.36
N GLY A 479 -2.84 -13.15 27.43
CA GLY A 479 -1.83 -12.38 26.70
C GLY A 479 -2.12 -12.09 25.23
N ASN A 480 -1.23 -11.29 24.62
CA ASN A 480 -1.25 -10.89 23.21
C ASN A 480 -1.07 -12.04 22.19
N ASP A 481 -0.88 -13.25 22.65
CA ASP A 481 -0.95 -14.46 21.83
C ASP A 481 -2.35 -15.04 21.92
N LEU A 482 -3.16 -14.78 20.91
CA LEU A 482 -4.52 -15.28 20.69
C LEU A 482 -4.65 -16.82 20.73
N LEU A 483 -3.70 -17.56 21.28
CA LEU A 483 -3.52 -18.98 21.01
C LEU A 483 -3.23 -19.87 22.23
N THR A 484 -3.12 -19.32 23.42
CA THR A 484 -2.95 -20.15 24.63
C THR A 484 -4.15 -20.00 25.56
N MET A 485 -5.07 -20.92 25.43
CA MET A 485 -6.25 -21.02 26.30
C MET A 485 -5.82 -21.49 27.69
N ASN A 486 -6.17 -20.75 28.74
CA ASN A 486 -5.98 -21.19 30.12
C ASN A 486 -7.02 -22.31 30.42
N TRP A 487 -6.59 -23.55 30.22
CA TRP A 487 -7.47 -24.72 30.35
C TRP A 487 -7.99 -24.93 31.75
N GLU A 488 -7.21 -24.61 32.80
CA GLU A 488 -7.62 -24.77 34.18
C GLU A 488 -8.79 -23.87 34.53
N GLN A 489 -8.73 -22.62 34.10
CA GLN A 489 -9.84 -21.69 34.29
C GLN A 489 -11.06 -22.06 33.42
N PHE A 490 -10.81 -22.48 32.16
CA PHE A 490 -11.89 -22.94 31.29
C PHE A 490 -12.67 -24.13 31.87
N TYR A 491 -11.99 -25.07 32.46
CA TYR A 491 -12.66 -26.21 33.12
C TYR A 491 -13.50 -25.78 34.30
N LYS A 492 -13.02 -24.84 35.13
CA LYS A 492 -13.81 -24.26 36.23
C LYS A 492 -15.07 -23.57 35.76
N ASP A 493 -14.97 -22.81 34.65
CA ASP A 493 -16.11 -22.11 34.09
C ASP A 493 -17.12 -23.07 33.43
N ILE A 494 -16.65 -24.14 32.79
CA ILE A 494 -17.48 -25.22 32.29
C ILE A 494 -18.25 -25.92 33.42
N ASP A 495 -17.57 -26.21 34.52
CA ASP A 495 -18.22 -26.82 35.68
C ASP A 495 -19.28 -25.91 36.30
N LEU A 496 -19.01 -24.60 36.38
CA LEU A 496 -19.97 -23.60 36.86
C LEU A 496 -21.15 -23.42 35.91
N SER A 497 -20.92 -23.43 34.59
CA SER A 497 -21.93 -23.12 33.58
C SER A 497 -22.81 -24.34 33.20
N PHE A 498 -22.28 -25.56 33.39
CA PHE A 498 -22.91 -26.81 32.93
C PHE A 498 -22.92 -27.87 34.04
N ASP A 499 -23.28 -27.46 35.24
CA ASP A 499 -23.54 -28.33 36.39
C ASP A 499 -22.45 -29.39 36.67
N GLY A 500 -21.19 -28.95 36.71
CA GLY A 500 -20.04 -29.82 37.01
C GLY A 500 -19.72 -30.79 35.87
N PHE A 501 -19.98 -30.40 34.60
CA PHE A 501 -19.81 -31.26 33.45
C PHE A 501 -18.39 -31.82 33.29
N TYR A 502 -17.34 -30.99 33.43
CA TYR A 502 -15.95 -31.42 33.30
C TYR A 502 -15.58 -32.42 34.41
N SER A 503 -15.88 -32.10 35.67
CA SER A 503 -15.60 -32.98 36.81
C SER A 503 -16.31 -34.30 36.70
N LYS A 504 -17.59 -34.30 36.31
CA LYS A 504 -18.39 -35.52 36.05
C LYS A 504 -17.82 -36.32 34.89
N LEU A 505 -17.44 -35.69 33.79
CA LEU A 505 -16.87 -36.32 32.59
C LEU A 505 -15.53 -37.00 32.89
N ALA A 506 -14.60 -36.29 33.56
CA ALA A 506 -13.30 -36.82 33.92
C ALA A 506 -13.38 -38.01 34.87
N LYS A 507 -14.36 -38.01 35.81
CA LYS A 507 -14.61 -39.11 36.73
C LYS A 507 -15.26 -40.32 36.05
N ALA A 508 -16.21 -40.08 35.12
CA ALA A 508 -16.92 -41.15 34.44
C ALA A 508 -16.08 -41.84 33.35
N TYR A 509 -15.18 -41.10 32.70
CA TYR A 509 -14.37 -41.60 31.58
C TYR A 509 -12.86 -41.32 31.80
N PRO A 510 -12.19 -41.98 32.77
CA PRO A 510 -10.77 -41.75 33.11
C PRO A 510 -9.80 -42.14 31.97
N THR A 511 -10.28 -42.80 30.92
CA THR A 511 -9.50 -43.17 29.72
C THR A 511 -9.36 -42.03 28.73
N LEU A 512 -10.10 -40.92 28.87
CA LEU A 512 -9.97 -39.75 28.04
C LEU A 512 -8.69 -38.99 28.39
N ASN A 513 -7.89 -38.68 27.39
CA ASN A 513 -6.72 -37.83 27.61
C ASN A 513 -7.12 -36.35 27.68
N GLU A 514 -6.16 -35.50 28.07
CA GLU A 514 -6.41 -34.07 28.24
C GLU A 514 -7.01 -33.38 26.97
N LYS A 515 -6.49 -33.68 25.77
CA LYS A 515 -7.03 -33.14 24.51
C LYS A 515 -8.46 -33.63 24.21
N GLU A 516 -8.78 -34.83 24.60
CA GLU A 516 -10.13 -35.39 24.46
C GLU A 516 -11.12 -34.77 25.45
N LEU A 517 -10.67 -34.47 26.69
CA LEU A 517 -11.46 -33.71 27.65
C LEU A 517 -11.68 -32.26 27.18
N GLN A 518 -10.63 -31.61 26.69
CA GLN A 518 -10.74 -30.29 26.06
C GLN A 518 -11.78 -30.28 24.96
N LEU A 519 -11.74 -31.29 24.06
CA LEU A 519 -12.71 -31.41 22.97
C LEU A 519 -14.15 -31.48 23.48
N CYS A 520 -14.41 -32.33 24.47
CA CYS A 520 -15.76 -32.47 25.02
C CYS A 520 -16.26 -31.18 25.66
N CYS A 521 -15.40 -30.48 26.42
CA CYS A 521 -15.73 -29.20 27.04
C CYS A 521 -16.02 -28.11 26.01
N MET A 522 -15.22 -28.01 24.95
CA MET A 522 -15.47 -27.06 23.86
C MET A 522 -16.75 -27.38 23.09
N LEU A 523 -17.02 -28.65 22.81
CA LEU A 523 -18.28 -29.06 22.17
C LEU A 523 -19.48 -28.76 23.05
N MET A 524 -19.37 -28.97 24.38
CA MET A 524 -20.44 -28.63 25.33
C MET A 524 -20.72 -27.13 25.35
N SER A 525 -19.70 -26.29 25.18
CA SER A 525 -19.82 -24.84 25.08
C SER A 525 -20.30 -24.36 23.71
N GLY A 526 -20.57 -25.27 22.77
CA GLY A 526 -21.12 -24.96 21.44
C GLY A 526 -20.09 -24.58 20.37
N PHE A 527 -18.78 -24.81 20.59
CA PHE A 527 -17.76 -24.60 19.58
C PHE A 527 -17.94 -25.54 18.38
N LYS A 528 -17.79 -24.99 17.19
CA LYS A 528 -17.79 -25.76 15.94
C LYS A 528 -16.44 -26.42 15.70
N THR A 529 -16.42 -27.40 14.80
CA THR A 529 -15.21 -28.21 14.51
C THR A 529 -14.06 -27.37 13.92
N ASP A 530 -14.38 -26.40 13.09
CA ASP A 530 -13.46 -25.44 12.51
C ASP A 530 -12.88 -24.47 13.55
N GLU A 531 -13.70 -24.03 14.51
CA GLU A 531 -13.29 -23.17 15.62
C GLU A 531 -12.34 -23.92 16.56
N ILE A 532 -12.63 -25.18 16.87
CA ILE A 532 -11.77 -26.06 17.67
C ILE A 532 -10.41 -26.31 16.97
N ALA A 533 -10.45 -26.53 15.66
CA ALA A 533 -9.25 -26.70 14.85
C ALA A 533 -8.34 -25.45 14.90
N ALA A 534 -8.96 -24.28 14.84
CA ALA A 534 -8.24 -23.01 14.95
C ALA A 534 -7.61 -22.80 16.35
N ILE A 535 -8.35 -23.08 17.43
CA ILE A 535 -7.85 -22.97 18.82
C ILE A 535 -6.66 -23.91 19.06
N TRP A 536 -6.70 -25.10 18.47
CA TRP A 536 -5.64 -26.09 18.65
C TRP A 536 -4.48 -25.94 17.66
N MET A 537 -4.54 -24.99 16.72
CA MET A 537 -3.61 -24.85 15.60
C MET A 537 -3.46 -26.19 14.82
N ASN A 538 -4.54 -26.90 14.63
CA ASN A 538 -4.59 -28.18 13.98
C ASN A 538 -5.52 -28.16 12.78
N SER A 539 -5.38 -29.15 11.88
CA SER A 539 -6.32 -29.30 10.77
C SER A 539 -7.71 -29.75 11.28
N VAL A 540 -8.75 -29.36 10.57
CA VAL A 540 -10.13 -29.84 10.81
C VAL A 540 -10.20 -31.38 10.80
N PHE A 541 -9.38 -32.01 9.94
CA PHE A 541 -9.23 -33.46 9.88
C PHE A 541 -8.71 -34.05 11.19
N SER A 542 -7.75 -33.41 11.83
CA SER A 542 -7.24 -33.82 13.15
C SER A 542 -8.33 -33.79 14.23
N VAL A 543 -9.16 -32.75 14.25
CA VAL A 543 -10.28 -32.66 15.18
C VAL A 543 -11.31 -33.76 14.95
N HIS A 544 -11.60 -34.11 13.69
CA HIS A 544 -12.47 -35.25 13.37
C HIS A 544 -11.89 -36.56 13.89
N LYS A 545 -10.57 -36.75 13.81
CA LYS A 545 -9.89 -37.91 14.36
C LYS A 545 -10.05 -37.99 15.89
N TYR A 546 -9.90 -36.86 16.60
CA TYR A 546 -10.18 -36.79 18.04
C TYR A 546 -11.64 -37.10 18.37
N LYS A 547 -12.61 -36.54 17.61
CA LYS A 547 -14.04 -36.88 17.77
C LYS A 547 -14.31 -38.37 17.62
N THR A 548 -13.64 -39.03 16.67
CA THR A 548 -13.76 -40.48 16.49
C THR A 548 -13.17 -41.25 17.68
N ASN A 549 -12.01 -40.83 18.18
CA ASN A 549 -11.38 -41.43 19.33
C ASN A 549 -12.23 -41.28 20.61
N VAL A 550 -12.78 -40.09 20.82
CA VAL A 550 -13.69 -39.84 21.95
C VAL A 550 -14.90 -40.76 21.88
N ARG A 551 -15.57 -40.87 20.70
CA ARG A 551 -16.74 -41.79 20.54
C ARG A 551 -16.36 -43.22 20.90
N LYS A 552 -15.22 -43.72 20.49
CA LYS A 552 -14.75 -45.07 20.83
C LYS A 552 -14.56 -45.23 22.33
N LYS A 553 -13.95 -44.25 23.00
CA LYS A 553 -13.66 -44.33 24.43
C LYS A 553 -14.90 -44.16 25.33
N ILE A 554 -15.91 -43.42 24.87
CA ILE A 554 -17.17 -43.26 25.60
C ILE A 554 -18.22 -44.33 25.20
N ASN A 555 -17.87 -45.27 24.30
CA ASN A 555 -18.76 -46.31 23.76
C ASN A 555 -20.00 -45.74 23.04
N ALA A 556 -19.85 -44.62 22.35
CA ALA A 556 -20.90 -44.04 21.52
C ALA A 556 -20.87 -44.64 20.11
N GLN A 557 -22.02 -44.75 19.45
CA GLN A 557 -22.11 -45.26 18.08
C GLN A 557 -21.36 -44.36 17.09
N GLU A 558 -20.90 -44.93 16.00
CA GLU A 558 -20.22 -44.19 14.95
C GLU A 558 -21.15 -43.12 14.34
N GLY A 559 -20.73 -41.87 14.28
CA GLY A 559 -21.57 -40.73 13.84
C GLY A 559 -22.42 -40.08 14.92
N ALA A 560 -22.57 -40.66 16.09
CA ALA A 560 -23.38 -40.07 17.17
C ALA A 560 -22.90 -38.68 17.61
N ASN A 561 -23.84 -37.82 17.99
CA ASN A 561 -23.49 -36.52 18.59
C ASN A 561 -22.94 -36.75 20.00
N ILE A 562 -21.64 -36.40 20.18
CA ILE A 562 -20.91 -36.63 21.42
C ILE A 562 -21.61 -35.95 22.61
N ILE A 563 -22.05 -34.69 22.44
CA ILE A 563 -22.68 -33.92 23.53
C ILE A 563 -24.04 -34.46 23.88
N ALA A 564 -24.87 -34.79 22.90
CA ALA A 564 -26.18 -35.39 23.16
C ALA A 564 -26.01 -36.70 23.94
N PHE A 565 -25.07 -37.56 23.55
CA PHE A 565 -24.77 -38.81 24.24
C PHE A 565 -24.25 -38.57 25.67
N LEU A 566 -23.35 -37.63 25.88
CA LEU A 566 -22.82 -37.31 27.21
C LEU A 566 -23.86 -36.67 28.12
N SER A 567 -24.75 -35.82 27.58
CA SER A 567 -25.84 -35.19 28.33
C SER A 567 -26.90 -36.22 28.80
N GLU A 568 -27.09 -37.30 28.04
CA GLU A 568 -27.97 -38.41 28.44
C GLU A 568 -27.34 -39.28 29.54
N LYS A 569 -26.02 -39.50 29.50
CA LYS A 569 -25.30 -40.41 30.40
C LYS A 569 -24.76 -39.74 31.68
N LEU A 570 -24.49 -38.46 31.65
CA LEU A 570 -24.07 -37.68 32.79
C LEU A 570 -25.30 -36.94 33.37
N PRO A 571 -25.64 -37.10 34.67
CA PRO A 571 -26.78 -36.42 35.27
C PRO A 571 -26.49 -34.91 35.36
N LEU A 572 -26.85 -34.18 34.29
CA LEU A 572 -26.87 -32.72 34.23
C LEU A 572 -28.33 -32.33 34.61
N GLN A 573 -28.47 -31.62 35.74
CA GLN A 573 -29.78 -31.07 36.17
C GLN A 573 -30.10 -29.79 35.45
#